data_da1ec2ad05888b083e8b6426db385c29
#
_entry.id   da1ec2ad05888b083e8b6426db385c29
#
_cell.length_a   1.000
_cell.length_b   1.000
_cell.length_c   1.000
_cell.angle_alpha   90.00
_cell.angle_beta   90.00
_cell.angle_gamma   90.00
#
_symmetry.space_group_name_H-M   'P 1'
#
loop_
_entity.id
_entity.type
_entity.pdbx_description
1 polymer ?
#
loop_
_entity_poly.entity_id
_entity_poly.type
_entity_poly.pdbx_seq_one_letter_code
_entity_poly.pdbx_strand_id
1 'polypeptide(L)'
;ETGGKLYQLDFDGYHIRLIGKLIGVDIPLDVKAHKWLADQYGCSYDESKGRTFRILYGGVSDEDRKIPFFDKVDKFISKVQQESIERGYLKTPKGRRIPLGWIEQPTAQKYFNYLLQATETEFNIEVLNKLKDSGLPLPILYTYDSFLFEVDDSEVNTIKQIQDVIESFGFPT
;
A
#
# COMPACT_ATOMS: atom_id res chain seq x y z
N GLU A 1 -10.66 -16.23 30.51
CA GLU A 1 -11.28 -15.31 29.54
C GLU A 1 -10.67 -13.93 29.78
N THR A 2 -9.80 -13.48 28.91
CA THR A 2 -9.32 -12.10 28.88
C THR A 2 -10.45 -11.26 28.30
N GLY A 3 -10.98 -10.29 29.06
CA GLY A 3 -12.10 -9.44 28.64
C GLY A 3 -11.69 -8.37 27.61
N GLY A 4 -10.97 -8.76 26.56
CA GLY A 4 -10.51 -7.85 25.53
C GLY A 4 -11.45 -7.83 24.32
N LYS A 5 -11.42 -6.72 23.56
CA LYS A 5 -12.08 -6.57 22.27
C LYS A 5 -11.09 -6.65 21.13
N LEU A 6 -11.56 -7.20 20.01
CA LEU A 6 -10.80 -7.23 18.77
C LEU A 6 -11.10 -5.97 17.94
N TYR A 7 -10.04 -5.30 17.51
CA TYR A 7 -10.09 -4.12 16.66
C TYR A 7 -9.29 -4.38 15.38
N GLN A 8 -9.94 -4.26 14.24
CA GLN A 8 -9.28 -4.33 12.95
C GLN A 8 -9.10 -2.93 12.39
N LEU A 9 -7.87 -2.58 12.06
CA LEU A 9 -7.51 -1.33 11.40
C LEU A 9 -7.07 -1.65 9.96
N ASP A 10 -7.88 -1.25 9.00
CA ASP A 10 -7.64 -1.44 7.56
C ASP A 10 -7.15 -0.14 6.95
N PHE A 11 -6.07 -0.18 6.16
CA PHE A 11 -5.58 0.99 5.44
C PHE A 11 -6.53 1.39 4.30
N ASP A 12 -6.91 2.65 4.22
CA ASP A 12 -7.70 3.16 3.11
C ASP A 12 -6.90 3.20 1.81
N GLY A 13 -7.26 2.30 0.88
CA GLY A 13 -6.65 2.24 -0.45
C GLY A 13 -5.13 2.15 -0.42
N TYR A 14 -4.58 1.32 0.44
CA TYR A 14 -3.16 1.25 0.78
C TYR A 14 -2.24 1.23 -0.45
N HIS A 15 -2.49 0.30 -1.40
CA HIS A 15 -1.68 0.23 -2.62
C HIS A 15 -1.75 1.49 -3.49
N ILE A 16 -2.93 2.13 -3.59
CA ILE A 16 -3.07 3.37 -4.37
C ILE A 16 -2.21 4.48 -3.75
N ARG A 17 -2.27 4.63 -2.42
CA ARG A 17 -1.49 5.64 -1.69
C ARG A 17 0.00 5.33 -1.74
N LEU A 18 0.37 4.06 -1.60
CA LEU A 18 1.76 3.64 -1.71
C LEU A 18 2.33 3.92 -3.11
N ILE A 19 1.55 3.62 -4.17
CA ILE A 19 1.90 3.96 -5.54
C ILE A 19 1.99 5.47 -5.71
N GLY A 20 1.05 6.23 -5.18
CA GLY A 20 1.11 7.70 -5.18
C GLY A 20 2.44 8.21 -4.65
N LYS A 21 2.88 7.72 -3.49
CA LYS A 21 4.19 8.05 -2.91
C LYS A 21 5.35 7.68 -3.85
N LEU A 22 5.30 6.51 -4.50
CA LEU A 22 6.35 6.05 -5.41
C LEU A 22 6.47 6.88 -6.70
N ILE A 23 5.35 7.41 -7.19
CA ILE A 23 5.30 8.19 -8.45
C ILE A 23 5.22 9.71 -8.22
N GLY A 24 5.30 10.17 -6.95
CA GLY A 24 5.24 11.59 -6.60
C GLY A 24 3.86 12.21 -6.88
N VAL A 25 2.79 11.51 -6.53
CA VAL A 25 1.40 11.99 -6.59
C VAL A 25 0.82 11.98 -5.19
N ASP A 26 0.46 13.16 -4.69
CA ASP A 26 -0.21 13.31 -3.40
C ASP A 26 -1.69 12.98 -3.54
N ILE A 27 -2.15 12.03 -2.72
CA ILE A 27 -3.56 11.68 -2.59
C ILE A 27 -4.03 12.24 -1.24
N PRO A 28 -5.05 13.12 -1.22
CA PRO A 28 -5.53 13.74 0.01
C PRO A 28 -5.87 12.71 1.08
N LEU A 29 -5.46 12.94 2.33
CA LEU A 29 -5.67 11.98 3.42
C LEU A 29 -7.11 11.98 3.94
N ASP A 30 -7.84 13.07 3.73
CA ASP A 30 -9.24 13.27 4.10
C ASP A 30 -10.24 12.71 3.08
N VAL A 31 -9.75 12.17 1.96
CA VAL A 31 -10.57 11.56 0.90
C VAL A 31 -10.18 10.10 0.73
N LYS A 32 -11.15 9.19 0.66
CA LYS A 32 -10.88 7.78 0.34
C LYS A 32 -10.19 7.65 -1.01
N ALA A 33 -9.09 6.90 -1.06
CA ALA A 33 -8.25 6.81 -2.26
C ALA A 33 -9.01 6.33 -3.51
N HIS A 34 -9.91 5.36 -3.36
CA HIS A 34 -10.76 4.92 -4.48
C HIS A 34 -11.81 5.98 -4.87
N LYS A 35 -12.27 6.83 -3.95
CA LYS A 35 -13.16 7.95 -4.29
C LYS A 35 -12.43 9.01 -5.09
N TRP A 36 -11.20 9.34 -4.69
CA TRP A 36 -10.34 10.25 -5.43
C TRP A 36 -10.09 9.79 -6.87
N LEU A 37 -9.90 8.48 -7.09
CA LEU A 37 -9.80 7.92 -8.44
C LEU A 37 -11.15 7.89 -9.16
N ALA A 38 -12.25 7.58 -8.48
CA ALA A 38 -13.60 7.58 -9.06
C ALA A 38 -13.95 8.93 -9.69
N ASP A 39 -13.59 10.02 -9.02
CA ASP A 39 -13.80 11.38 -9.53
C ASP A 39 -12.98 11.66 -10.80
N GLN A 40 -11.78 11.08 -10.94
CA GLN A 40 -10.97 11.18 -12.16
C GLN A 40 -11.50 10.28 -13.29
N TYR A 41 -12.08 9.14 -12.95
CA TYR A 41 -12.70 8.24 -13.92
C TYR A 41 -14.09 8.73 -14.39
N GLY A 42 -14.75 9.56 -13.61
CA GLY A 42 -16.17 9.89 -13.84
C GLY A 42 -17.10 8.69 -13.62
N CYS A 43 -16.81 7.84 -12.63
CA CYS A 43 -17.55 6.62 -12.35
C CYS A 43 -17.90 6.48 -10.85
N SER A 44 -18.64 5.44 -10.48
CA SER A 44 -18.95 5.14 -9.09
C SER A 44 -17.72 4.65 -8.31
N TYR A 45 -17.80 4.68 -6.98
CA TYR A 45 -16.73 4.18 -6.09
C TYR A 45 -16.44 2.70 -6.35
N ASP A 46 -17.45 1.86 -6.50
CA ASP A 46 -17.29 0.42 -6.69
C ASP A 46 -16.68 0.09 -8.06
N GLU A 47 -17.10 0.80 -9.11
CA GLU A 47 -16.50 0.69 -10.44
C GLU A 47 -15.03 1.11 -10.42
N SER A 48 -14.70 2.22 -9.73
CA SER A 48 -13.33 2.68 -9.55
C SER A 48 -12.48 1.61 -8.86
N LYS A 49 -12.99 0.98 -7.82
CA LYS A 49 -12.29 -0.09 -7.10
C LYS A 49 -11.95 -1.26 -8.02
N GLY A 50 -12.92 -1.79 -8.74
CA GLY A 50 -12.73 -2.90 -9.68
C GLY A 50 -11.77 -2.53 -10.83
N ARG A 51 -11.93 -1.34 -11.41
CA ARG A 51 -11.08 -0.82 -12.49
C ARG A 51 -9.63 -0.65 -12.02
N THR A 52 -9.43 -0.03 -10.87
CA THR A 52 -8.09 0.18 -10.30
C THR A 52 -7.39 -1.14 -10.03
N PHE A 53 -8.09 -2.13 -9.47
CA PHE A 53 -7.52 -3.45 -9.22
C PHE A 53 -7.06 -4.11 -10.51
N ARG A 54 -7.90 -4.09 -11.54
CA ARG A 54 -7.55 -4.60 -12.89
C ARG A 54 -6.31 -3.92 -13.45
N ILE A 55 -6.21 -2.59 -13.32
CA ILE A 55 -5.07 -1.84 -13.86
C ILE A 55 -3.80 -2.16 -13.09
N LEU A 56 -3.83 -2.17 -11.77
CA LEU A 56 -2.66 -2.38 -10.95
C LEU A 56 -2.06 -3.79 -11.11
N TYR A 57 -2.88 -4.79 -11.33
CA TYR A 57 -2.43 -6.18 -11.46
C TYR A 57 -2.42 -6.72 -12.88
N GLY A 58 -3.21 -6.17 -13.77
CA GLY A 58 -3.34 -6.59 -15.17
C GLY A 58 -2.61 -5.72 -16.18
N GLY A 59 -2.21 -4.52 -15.77
CA GLY A 59 -1.53 -3.54 -16.63
C GLY A 59 -2.42 -2.38 -17.07
N VAL A 60 -1.78 -1.32 -17.53
CA VAL A 60 -2.40 -0.04 -17.94
C VAL A 60 -2.70 -0.08 -19.42
N SER A 61 -3.98 0.12 -19.80
CA SER A 61 -4.39 0.23 -21.22
C SER A 61 -4.19 1.66 -21.75
N ASP A 62 -4.29 1.84 -23.07
CA ASP A 62 -4.23 3.17 -23.72
C ASP A 62 -5.35 4.09 -23.21
N GLU A 63 -6.52 3.53 -22.90
CA GLU A 63 -7.63 4.28 -22.33
C GLU A 63 -7.33 4.72 -20.88
N ASP A 64 -6.70 3.85 -20.08
CA ASP A 64 -6.35 4.19 -18.72
C ASP A 64 -5.25 5.26 -18.65
N ARG A 65 -4.32 5.31 -19.61
CA ARG A 65 -3.28 6.36 -19.73
C ARG A 65 -3.84 7.77 -19.93
N LYS A 66 -5.09 7.93 -20.34
CA LYS A 66 -5.73 9.24 -20.40
C LYS A 66 -5.92 9.88 -19.02
N ILE A 67 -5.84 9.07 -17.96
CA ILE A 67 -5.88 9.54 -16.58
C ILE A 67 -4.45 9.78 -16.12
N PRO A 68 -4.07 11.01 -15.74
CA PRO A 68 -2.69 11.38 -15.43
C PRO A 68 -2.03 10.50 -14.37
N PHE A 69 -2.79 10.00 -13.40
CA PHE A 69 -2.28 9.07 -12.40
C PHE A 69 -1.77 7.78 -13.05
N PHE A 70 -2.57 7.15 -13.93
CA PHE A 70 -2.19 5.88 -14.56
C PHE A 70 -1.15 6.03 -15.67
N ASP A 71 -1.07 7.18 -16.34
CA ASP A 71 0.05 7.48 -17.24
C ASP A 71 1.38 7.49 -16.47
N LYS A 72 1.40 8.11 -15.27
CA LYS A 72 2.58 8.05 -14.40
C LYS A 72 2.88 6.65 -13.90
N VAL A 73 1.84 5.86 -13.54
CA VAL A 73 2.00 4.46 -13.12
C VAL A 73 2.63 3.64 -14.23
N ASP A 74 2.16 3.75 -15.48
CA ASP A 74 2.69 3.01 -16.63
C ASP A 74 4.17 3.34 -16.91
N LYS A 75 4.50 4.63 -16.88
CA LYS A 75 5.90 5.10 -17.01
C LYS A 75 6.78 4.57 -15.88
N PHE A 76 6.24 4.53 -14.67
CA PHE A 76 6.95 4.00 -13.51
C PHE A 76 7.17 2.49 -13.60
N ILE A 77 6.16 1.73 -14.03
CA ILE A 77 6.28 0.27 -14.29
C ILE A 77 7.41 0.00 -15.29
N SER A 78 7.42 0.71 -16.41
CA SER A 78 8.45 0.57 -17.45
C SER A 78 9.85 0.90 -16.91
N LYS A 79 9.97 1.98 -16.14
CA LYS A 79 11.22 2.39 -15.49
C LYS A 79 11.71 1.33 -14.50
N VAL A 80 10.83 0.79 -13.65
CA VAL A 80 11.18 -0.26 -12.67
C VAL A 80 11.73 -1.50 -13.38
N GLN A 81 11.11 -1.92 -14.47
CA GLN A 81 11.59 -3.06 -15.26
C GLN A 81 12.98 -2.79 -15.83
N GLN A 82 13.15 -1.68 -16.54
CA GLN A 82 14.42 -1.32 -17.17
C GLN A 82 15.55 -1.27 -16.15
N GLU A 83 15.38 -0.51 -15.09
CA GLU A 83 16.40 -0.36 -14.04
C GLU A 83 16.71 -1.68 -13.32
N SER A 84 15.72 -2.57 -13.15
CA SER A 84 15.93 -3.87 -12.54
C SER A 84 16.75 -4.80 -13.41
N ILE A 85 16.50 -4.79 -14.73
CA ILE A 85 17.27 -5.57 -15.72
C ILE A 85 18.71 -5.06 -15.77
N GLU A 86 18.91 -3.74 -15.84
CA GLU A 86 20.23 -3.13 -15.86
C GLU A 86 21.09 -3.44 -14.62
N ARG A 87 20.45 -3.48 -13.44
CA ARG A 87 21.11 -3.76 -12.15
C ARG A 87 21.27 -5.25 -11.86
N GLY A 88 20.49 -6.13 -12.51
CA GLY A 88 20.41 -7.55 -12.19
C GLY A 88 19.58 -7.88 -10.94
N TYR A 89 18.91 -6.91 -10.34
CA TYR A 89 18.03 -7.07 -9.19
C TYR A 89 16.99 -5.96 -9.10
N LEU A 90 15.83 -6.27 -8.53
CA LEU A 90 14.82 -5.29 -8.17
C LEU A 90 15.22 -4.63 -6.82
N LYS A 91 15.11 -3.30 -6.73
CA LYS A 91 15.46 -2.55 -5.51
C LYS A 91 14.27 -1.77 -4.98
N THR A 92 13.92 -1.97 -3.71
CA THR A 92 12.90 -1.18 -3.02
C THR A 92 13.42 0.22 -2.67
N PRO A 93 12.52 1.18 -2.34
CA PRO A 93 12.92 2.50 -1.86
C PRO A 93 13.84 2.48 -0.64
N LYS A 94 13.68 1.48 0.25
CA LYS A 94 14.52 1.31 1.45
C LYS A 94 15.81 0.54 1.20
N GLY A 95 16.05 0.15 -0.05
CA GLY A 95 17.31 -0.46 -0.47
C GLY A 95 17.35 -1.98 -0.45
N ARG A 96 16.25 -2.67 -0.09
CA ARG A 96 16.17 -4.13 -0.19
C ARG A 96 16.35 -4.56 -1.64
N ARG A 97 17.16 -5.60 -1.84
CA ARG A 97 17.43 -6.19 -3.15
C ARG A 97 16.68 -7.51 -3.29
N ILE A 98 15.94 -7.66 -4.38
CA ILE A 98 15.21 -8.88 -4.72
C ILE A 98 15.86 -9.45 -5.98
N PRO A 99 16.44 -10.66 -5.92
CA PRO A 99 17.04 -11.31 -7.08
C PRO A 99 16.01 -11.52 -8.20
N LEU A 100 16.37 -11.20 -9.44
CA LEU A 100 15.45 -11.38 -10.57
C LEU A 100 15.06 -12.84 -10.80
N GLY A 101 15.91 -13.79 -10.43
CA GLY A 101 15.62 -15.21 -10.52
C GLY A 101 14.46 -15.69 -9.63
N TRP A 102 13.99 -14.87 -8.70
CA TRP A 102 12.79 -15.16 -7.90
C TRP A 102 11.49 -14.74 -8.61
N ILE A 103 11.61 -13.98 -9.70
CA ILE A 103 10.45 -13.48 -10.45
C ILE A 103 10.19 -14.44 -11.62
N GLU A 104 9.24 -15.34 -11.44
CA GLU A 104 8.84 -16.28 -12.48
C GLU A 104 8.16 -15.57 -13.65
N GLN A 105 8.53 -15.90 -14.88
CA GLN A 105 7.99 -15.29 -16.12
C GLN A 105 7.99 -13.76 -16.03
N PRO A 106 9.16 -13.10 -15.98
CA PRO A 106 9.29 -11.69 -15.67
C PRO A 106 8.66 -10.80 -16.74
N THR A 107 7.62 -10.06 -16.35
CA THR A 107 6.99 -8.98 -17.13
C THR A 107 7.16 -7.67 -16.37
N ALA A 108 7.01 -6.53 -17.04
CA ALA A 108 7.05 -5.22 -16.38
C ALA A 108 6.07 -5.15 -15.19
N GLN A 109 4.86 -5.67 -15.39
CA GLN A 109 3.85 -5.74 -14.34
C GLN A 109 4.27 -6.60 -13.15
N LYS A 110 4.94 -7.74 -13.37
CA LYS A 110 5.44 -8.57 -12.27
C LYS A 110 6.56 -7.89 -11.49
N TYR A 111 7.50 -7.21 -12.15
CA TYR A 111 8.51 -6.40 -11.45
C TYR A 111 7.84 -5.37 -10.54
N PHE A 112 6.84 -4.67 -11.05
CA PHE A 112 6.10 -3.69 -10.29
C PHE A 112 5.34 -4.31 -9.11
N ASN A 113 4.67 -5.43 -9.30
CA ASN A 113 3.93 -6.11 -8.24
C ASN A 113 4.86 -6.59 -7.11
N TYR A 114 6.03 -7.16 -7.44
CA TYR A 114 7.03 -7.53 -6.44
C TYR A 114 7.58 -6.32 -5.69
N LEU A 115 7.83 -5.20 -6.41
CA LEU A 115 8.25 -3.95 -5.79
C LEU A 115 7.20 -3.44 -4.82
N LEU A 116 5.94 -3.41 -5.23
CA LEU A 116 4.83 -2.89 -4.43
C LEU A 116 4.65 -3.69 -3.15
N GLN A 117 4.56 -5.04 -3.25
CA GLN A 117 4.40 -5.93 -2.11
C GLN A 117 5.61 -5.87 -1.15
N ALA A 118 6.84 -5.80 -1.68
CA ALA A 118 8.02 -5.67 -0.84
C ALA A 118 8.06 -4.31 -0.12
N THR A 119 7.65 -3.24 -0.79
CA THR A 119 7.57 -1.90 -0.21
C THR A 119 6.49 -1.84 0.87
N GLU A 120 5.33 -2.43 0.63
CA GLU A 120 4.26 -2.60 1.63
C GLU A 120 4.79 -3.29 2.89
N THR A 121 5.46 -4.44 2.73
CA THR A 121 6.04 -5.18 3.84
C THR A 121 7.05 -4.33 4.64
N GLU A 122 7.89 -3.57 3.97
CA GLU A 122 8.87 -2.68 4.61
C GLU A 122 8.19 -1.57 5.42
N PHE A 123 7.12 -0.97 4.91
CA PHE A 123 6.34 0.02 5.65
C PHE A 123 5.64 -0.60 6.86
N ASN A 124 5.05 -1.77 6.70
CA ASN A 124 4.39 -2.46 7.82
C ASN A 124 5.37 -2.82 8.94
N ILE A 125 6.60 -3.25 8.59
CA ILE A 125 7.66 -3.47 9.58
C ILE A 125 8.00 -2.17 10.34
N GLU A 126 8.04 -1.03 9.66
CA GLU A 126 8.28 0.26 10.34
C GLU A 126 7.14 0.65 11.27
N VAL A 127 5.89 0.43 10.86
CA VAL A 127 4.72 0.62 11.74
C VAL A 127 4.86 -0.24 12.98
N LEU A 128 5.16 -1.53 12.83
CA LEU A 128 5.34 -2.45 13.95
C LEU A 128 6.48 -2.02 14.90
N ASN A 129 7.61 -1.59 14.34
CA ASN A 129 8.73 -1.07 15.14
C ASN A 129 8.32 0.20 15.90
N LYS A 130 7.60 1.11 15.25
CA LYS A 130 7.14 2.35 15.88
C LYS A 130 6.15 2.08 17.01
N LEU A 131 5.21 1.15 16.83
CA LEU A 131 4.30 0.72 17.90
C LEU A 131 5.08 0.16 19.09
N LYS A 132 6.03 -0.75 18.82
CA LYS A 132 6.90 -1.33 19.85
C LYS A 132 7.69 -0.26 20.59
N ASP A 133 8.34 0.66 19.89
CA ASP A 133 9.14 1.73 20.47
C ASP A 133 8.29 2.73 21.29
N SER A 134 7.01 2.84 20.96
CA SER A 134 6.04 3.67 21.69
C SER A 134 5.42 2.93 22.89
N GLY A 135 5.79 1.67 23.15
CA GLY A 135 5.23 0.85 24.22
C GLY A 135 3.76 0.45 23.99
N LEU A 136 3.28 0.54 22.75
CA LEU A 136 1.92 0.17 22.36
C LEU A 136 1.81 -1.32 22.04
N PRO A 137 0.63 -1.93 22.19
CA PRO A 137 0.38 -3.31 21.80
C PRO A 137 0.75 -3.57 20.34
N LEU A 138 1.32 -4.73 20.08
CA LEU A 138 1.52 -5.22 18.72
C LEU A 138 0.27 -5.97 18.25
N PRO A 139 0.00 -5.98 16.92
CA PRO A 139 -1.14 -6.72 16.40
C PRO A 139 -0.98 -8.22 16.64
N ILE A 140 -2.08 -8.89 16.93
CA ILE A 140 -2.14 -10.36 17.04
C ILE A 140 -2.18 -11.04 15.68
N LEU A 141 -2.61 -10.30 14.66
CA LEU A 141 -2.62 -10.77 13.26
C LEU A 141 -2.33 -9.58 12.33
N TYR A 142 -1.49 -9.84 11.35
CA TYR A 142 -1.22 -8.95 10.23
C TYR A 142 -1.64 -9.64 8.93
N THR A 143 -2.49 -9.00 8.15
CA THR A 143 -2.95 -9.50 6.85
C THR A 143 -2.89 -8.37 5.83
N TYR A 144 -1.85 -8.37 4.99
CA TYR A 144 -1.67 -7.41 3.88
C TYR A 144 -1.85 -5.93 4.30
N ASP A 145 -3.05 -5.42 4.09
CA ASP A 145 -3.45 -4.03 4.32
C ASP A 145 -4.23 -3.83 5.64
N SER A 146 -4.15 -4.78 6.58
CA SER A 146 -4.82 -4.65 7.87
C SER A 146 -4.03 -5.21 9.04
N PHE A 147 -4.27 -4.64 10.21
CA PHE A 147 -3.79 -5.10 11.50
C PHE A 147 -4.97 -5.42 12.43
N LEU A 148 -4.93 -6.57 13.08
CA LEU A 148 -5.88 -6.97 14.11
C LEU A 148 -5.22 -6.86 15.48
N PHE A 149 -5.83 -6.10 16.38
CA PHE A 149 -5.39 -5.91 17.76
C PHE A 149 -6.39 -6.52 18.72
N GLU A 150 -5.89 -7.05 19.83
CA GLU A 150 -6.68 -7.36 21.01
C GLU A 150 -6.32 -6.31 22.08
N VAL A 151 -7.31 -5.57 22.57
CA VAL A 151 -7.14 -4.50 23.55
C VAL A 151 -8.17 -4.66 24.66
N ASP A 152 -7.75 -4.52 25.92
CA ASP A 152 -8.63 -4.59 27.08
C ASP A 152 -9.68 -3.47 27.04
N ASP A 153 -10.90 -3.77 27.49
CA ASP A 153 -12.02 -2.82 27.52
C ASP A 153 -11.72 -1.56 28.36
N SER A 154 -10.81 -1.65 29.32
CA SER A 154 -10.33 -0.52 30.11
C SER A 154 -9.39 0.42 29.35
N GLU A 155 -8.87 -0.01 28.20
CA GLU A 155 -7.82 0.68 27.42
C GLU A 155 -8.31 1.23 26.07
N VAL A 156 -9.56 1.69 25.97
CA VAL A 156 -10.16 2.19 24.72
C VAL A 156 -9.31 3.30 24.05
N ASN A 157 -8.61 4.13 24.85
CA ASN A 157 -7.72 5.15 24.32
C ASN A 157 -6.49 4.58 23.60
N THR A 158 -6.10 3.34 23.89
CA THR A 158 -4.96 2.68 23.28
C THR A 158 -5.18 2.45 21.78
N ILE A 159 -6.41 2.12 21.37
CA ILE A 159 -6.73 1.97 19.93
C ILE A 159 -6.52 3.28 19.18
N LYS A 160 -6.94 4.41 19.76
CA LYS A 160 -6.72 5.72 19.13
C LYS A 160 -5.23 6.03 19.02
N GLN A 161 -4.43 5.74 20.03
CA GLN A 161 -2.98 5.92 19.99
C GLN A 161 -2.31 5.03 18.91
N ILE A 162 -2.76 3.77 18.80
CA ILE A 162 -2.32 2.86 17.75
C ILE A 162 -2.65 3.45 16.36
N GLN A 163 -3.90 3.90 16.16
CA GLN A 163 -4.34 4.52 14.92
C GLN A 163 -3.51 5.77 14.59
N ASP A 164 -3.30 6.66 15.56
CA ASP A 164 -2.49 7.88 15.38
C ASP A 164 -1.03 7.53 14.95
N VAL A 165 -0.44 6.48 15.52
CA VAL A 165 0.88 5.99 15.10
C VAL A 165 0.86 5.47 13.68
N ILE A 166 -0.10 4.65 13.30
CA ILE A 166 -0.24 4.09 11.95
C ILE A 166 -0.43 5.23 10.94
N GLU A 167 -1.35 6.14 11.20
CA GLU A 167 -1.67 7.27 10.32
C GLU A 167 -0.53 8.28 10.20
N SER A 168 0.39 8.33 11.18
CA SER A 168 1.59 9.19 11.11
C SER A 168 2.51 8.86 9.93
N PHE A 169 2.39 7.66 9.35
CA PHE A 169 3.08 7.25 8.12
C PHE A 169 2.40 7.76 6.84
N GLY A 170 1.28 8.47 6.97
CA GLY A 170 0.51 9.03 5.86
C GLY A 170 -0.37 8.01 5.15
N PHE A 171 -0.89 7.06 5.91
CA PHE A 171 -1.87 6.07 5.45
C PHE A 171 -3.05 6.07 6.41
N PRO A 172 -4.20 6.67 6.05
CA PRO A 172 -5.43 6.63 6.85
C PRO A 172 -5.95 5.21 7.03
N THR A 173 -6.57 4.96 8.18
CA THR A 173 -7.21 3.69 8.53
C THR A 173 -8.70 3.84 8.77
#